data_dba0390694e0e1457f43c3a2dc5aaeb8
#
_entry.id   dba0390694e0e1457f43c3a2dc5aaeb8
#
_cell.length_a   1.000
_cell.length_b   1.000
_cell.length_c   1.000
_cell.angle_alpha   90.00
_cell.angle_beta   90.00
_cell.angle_gamma   90.00
#
_symmetry.space_group_name_H-M   'P 1'
#
loop_
_entity.id
_entity.type
_entity.pdbx_description
1 polymer ?
#
loop_
_entity_poly.entity_id
_entity_poly.type
_entity_poly.pdbx_seq_one_letter_code
_entity_poly.pdbx_strand_id
1 'polypeptide(L)'
;MNKKIKPAIAVIVLIFLVAMIGLLSHVIMKRIPTKEKMDLNEYYGELGDGEAALVLGTELLDAKALVAGERVYLPLDVVNTYLNQRYYWDAANKQILYATPSEVISAAAASEAGDQVWLRDDRVYLNLSYVQQYTDIDAY
;
A
#
# COMPACT_ATOMS: atom_id res chain seq x y z
N MET A 1 -3.95 32.05 -62.92
CA MET A 1 -3.92 31.07 -61.83
C MET A 1 -4.96 29.99 -62.06
N ASN A 2 -4.55 28.77 -62.11
CA ASN A 2 -5.42 27.68 -62.51
C ASN A 2 -6.39 27.34 -61.33
N LYS A 3 -7.70 27.60 -61.49
CA LYS A 3 -8.75 27.38 -60.50
C LYS A 3 -8.90 25.90 -60.08
N LYS A 4 -8.35 24.94 -60.80
CA LYS A 4 -8.39 23.52 -60.50
C LYS A 4 -7.42 23.09 -59.39
N ILE A 5 -6.43 23.90 -59.04
CA ILE A 5 -5.43 23.60 -58.01
C ILE A 5 -5.94 23.93 -56.63
N LYS A 6 -6.78 24.97 -56.47
CA LYS A 6 -7.30 25.42 -55.18
C LYS A 6 -8.12 24.35 -54.43
N PRO A 7 -9.08 23.64 -55.04
CA PRO A 7 -9.83 22.61 -54.32
C PRO A 7 -8.95 21.41 -53.99
N ALA A 8 -7.96 21.03 -54.80
CA ALA A 8 -7.05 19.94 -54.48
C ALA A 8 -6.16 20.26 -53.27
N ILE A 9 -5.64 21.47 -53.17
CA ILE A 9 -4.86 21.93 -52.03
C ILE A 9 -5.72 21.96 -50.75
N ALA A 10 -6.98 22.44 -50.86
CA ALA A 10 -7.92 22.46 -49.73
C ALA A 10 -8.23 21.04 -49.19
N VAL A 11 -8.40 20.07 -50.08
CA VAL A 11 -8.61 18.66 -49.69
C VAL A 11 -7.39 18.07 -49.01
N ILE A 12 -6.18 18.32 -49.53
CA ILE A 12 -4.93 17.86 -48.91
C ILE A 12 -4.74 18.46 -47.51
N VAL A 13 -4.99 19.76 -47.33
CA VAL A 13 -4.92 20.43 -46.05
C VAL A 13 -5.95 19.85 -45.07
N LEU A 14 -7.17 19.56 -45.52
CA LEU A 14 -8.21 18.96 -44.72
C LEU A 14 -7.81 17.54 -44.21
N ILE A 15 -7.26 16.70 -45.09
CA ILE A 15 -6.76 15.38 -44.77
C ILE A 15 -5.63 15.47 -43.75
N PHE A 16 -4.72 16.40 -43.91
CA PHE A 16 -3.61 16.63 -42.99
C PHE A 16 -4.08 17.06 -41.60
N LEU A 17 -5.08 17.96 -41.52
CA LEU A 17 -5.69 18.39 -40.25
C LEU A 17 -6.38 17.25 -39.56
N VAL A 18 -7.14 16.41 -40.22
CA VAL A 18 -7.81 15.23 -39.66
C VAL A 18 -6.78 14.22 -39.13
N ALA A 19 -5.69 14.00 -39.86
CA ALA A 19 -4.61 13.13 -39.42
C ALA A 19 -3.90 13.68 -38.16
N MET A 20 -3.66 14.97 -38.08
CA MET A 20 -3.08 15.62 -36.89
C MET A 20 -3.99 15.53 -35.69
N ILE A 21 -5.30 15.75 -35.84
CA ILE A 21 -6.27 15.61 -34.73
C ILE A 21 -6.31 14.17 -34.24
N GLY A 22 -6.27 13.20 -35.13
CA GLY A 22 -6.21 11.78 -34.78
C GLY A 22 -4.96 11.42 -33.97
N LEU A 23 -3.79 11.89 -34.38
CA LEU A 23 -2.53 11.69 -33.67
C LEU A 23 -2.52 12.36 -32.28
N LEU A 24 -2.98 13.60 -32.19
CA LEU A 24 -3.08 14.33 -30.93
C LEU A 24 -4.05 13.64 -29.97
N SER A 25 -5.20 13.19 -30.46
CA SER A 25 -6.18 12.46 -29.64
C SER A 25 -5.59 11.14 -29.10
N HIS A 26 -4.82 10.43 -29.90
CA HIS A 26 -4.16 9.20 -29.48
C HIS A 26 -3.10 9.45 -28.39
N VAL A 27 -2.30 10.49 -28.51
CA VAL A 27 -1.31 10.89 -27.51
C VAL A 27 -1.97 11.36 -26.22
N ILE A 28 -3.04 12.13 -26.32
CA ILE A 28 -3.80 12.60 -25.13
C ILE A 28 -4.45 11.43 -24.42
N MET A 29 -5.06 10.48 -25.12
CA MET A 29 -5.66 9.29 -24.52
C MET A 29 -4.67 8.42 -23.74
N LYS A 30 -3.41 8.35 -24.20
CA LYS A 30 -2.35 7.65 -23.46
C LYS A 30 -1.91 8.36 -22.19
N ARG A 31 -2.09 9.67 -22.11
CA ARG A 31 -1.67 10.49 -20.95
C ARG A 31 -2.79 10.77 -19.95
N ILE A 32 -4.04 10.62 -20.35
CA ILE A 32 -5.16 10.74 -19.43
C ILE A 32 -5.19 9.46 -18.60
N PRO A 33 -5.10 9.57 -17.25
CA PRO A 33 -5.31 8.41 -16.40
C PRO A 33 -6.70 7.86 -16.70
N THR A 34 -6.74 6.61 -17.11
CA THR A 34 -8.00 5.91 -17.36
C THR A 34 -8.87 5.98 -16.13
N LYS A 35 -10.13 6.36 -16.28
CA LYS A 35 -11.12 6.31 -15.22
C LYS A 35 -11.51 4.88 -14.84
N GLU A 36 -10.90 3.90 -15.45
CA GLU A 36 -11.02 2.51 -15.01
C GLU A 36 -10.47 2.44 -13.60
N LYS A 37 -11.35 2.16 -12.67
CA LYS A 37 -10.94 1.88 -11.30
C LYS A 37 -10.03 0.67 -11.35
N MET A 38 -8.77 0.87 -10.97
CA MET A 38 -7.85 -0.24 -10.72
C MET A 38 -8.55 -1.22 -9.79
N ASP A 39 -8.61 -2.50 -10.16
CA ASP A 39 -9.08 -3.51 -9.25
C ASP A 39 -8.06 -3.62 -8.11
N LEU A 40 -8.46 -3.11 -6.94
CA LEU A 40 -7.60 -3.12 -5.76
C LEU A 40 -7.25 -4.55 -5.33
N ASN A 41 -8.14 -5.50 -5.59
CA ASN A 41 -7.89 -6.90 -5.31
C ASN A 41 -6.81 -7.48 -6.23
N GLU A 42 -6.75 -7.06 -7.48
CA GLU A 42 -5.69 -7.45 -8.40
C GLU A 42 -4.32 -6.89 -7.99
N TYR A 43 -4.30 -5.64 -7.54
CA TYR A 43 -3.07 -4.98 -7.12
C TYR A 43 -2.57 -5.45 -5.74
N TYR A 44 -3.44 -5.53 -4.76
CA TYR A 44 -3.08 -5.89 -3.37
C TYR A 44 -3.21 -7.37 -3.07
N GLY A 45 -3.73 -8.18 -3.99
CA GLY A 45 -4.11 -9.56 -3.76
C GLY A 45 -5.43 -9.68 -3.02
N GLU A 46 -5.87 -10.91 -2.81
CA GLU A 46 -7.09 -11.17 -2.06
C GLU A 46 -6.87 -10.83 -0.57
N LEU A 47 -7.72 -9.94 -0.06
CA LEU A 47 -7.76 -9.60 1.36
C LEU A 47 -8.94 -10.32 2.02
N GLY A 48 -8.66 -11.05 3.11
CA GLY A 48 -9.70 -11.61 3.97
C GLY A 48 -10.37 -10.53 4.82
N ASP A 49 -11.43 -10.93 5.53
CA ASP A 49 -12.10 -10.04 6.48
C ASP A 49 -11.14 -9.61 7.60
N GLY A 50 -11.07 -8.31 7.84
CA GLY A 50 -10.18 -7.74 8.84
C GLY A 50 -8.70 -7.72 8.45
N GLU A 51 -8.37 -7.93 7.19
CA GLU A 51 -7.02 -7.80 6.67
C GLU A 51 -6.83 -6.48 5.92
N ALA A 52 -5.61 -5.96 5.94
CA ALA A 52 -5.21 -4.78 5.17
C ALA A 52 -3.87 -5.05 4.49
N ALA A 53 -3.70 -4.51 3.29
CA ALA A 53 -2.43 -4.56 2.59
C ALA A 53 -1.39 -3.66 3.28
N LEU A 54 -0.15 -4.11 3.30
CA LEU A 54 0.98 -3.35 3.81
C LEU A 54 1.83 -2.84 2.65
N VAL A 55 1.95 -1.54 2.57
CA VAL A 55 2.83 -0.86 1.61
C VAL A 55 3.86 -0.06 2.38
N LEU A 56 5.12 -0.35 2.15
CA LEU A 56 6.23 0.37 2.77
C LEU A 56 6.93 1.23 1.71
N GLY A 57 6.75 2.54 1.81
CA GLY A 57 7.18 3.43 0.75
C GLY A 57 6.40 3.18 -0.54
N THR A 58 7.02 2.54 -1.50
CA THR A 58 6.41 2.15 -2.78
C THR A 58 6.31 0.63 -2.98
N GLU A 59 6.75 -0.14 -2.00
CA GLU A 59 6.80 -1.60 -2.06
C GLU A 59 5.60 -2.22 -1.35
N LEU A 60 4.87 -3.07 -2.06
CA LEU A 60 3.81 -3.90 -1.49
C LEU A 60 4.44 -5.13 -0.82
N LEU A 61 4.16 -5.33 0.46
CA LEU A 61 4.64 -6.50 1.20
C LEU A 61 3.70 -7.69 1.03
N ASP A 62 4.26 -8.91 1.06
CA ASP A 62 3.47 -10.15 1.02
C ASP A 62 2.66 -10.35 2.31
N ALA A 63 3.18 -9.90 3.44
CA ALA A 63 2.49 -9.93 4.71
C ALA A 63 1.35 -8.91 4.74
N LYS A 64 0.29 -9.22 5.51
CA LYS A 64 -0.89 -8.38 5.65
C LYS A 64 -1.06 -7.95 7.10
N ALA A 65 -1.56 -6.72 7.29
CA ALA A 65 -1.97 -6.25 8.60
C ALA A 65 -3.36 -6.78 8.96
N LEU A 66 -3.67 -6.80 10.24
CA LEU A 66 -5.02 -7.04 10.74
C LEU A 66 -5.65 -5.72 11.16
N VAL A 67 -6.94 -5.58 10.92
CA VAL A 67 -7.74 -4.43 11.34
C VAL A 67 -8.89 -4.91 12.22
N ALA A 68 -9.00 -4.34 13.40
CA ALA A 68 -10.10 -4.59 14.31
C ALA A 68 -10.64 -3.26 14.85
N GLY A 69 -11.82 -2.86 14.38
CA GLY A 69 -12.38 -1.54 14.67
C GLY A 69 -11.52 -0.44 14.02
N GLU A 70 -11.04 0.50 14.83
CA GLU A 70 -10.15 1.58 14.39
C GLU A 70 -8.65 1.24 14.61
N ARG A 71 -8.34 0.02 15.03
CA ARG A 71 -6.99 -0.43 15.36
C ARG A 71 -6.39 -1.25 14.24
N VAL A 72 -5.11 -1.00 13.97
CA VAL A 72 -4.31 -1.74 12.99
C VAL A 72 -3.21 -2.51 13.71
N TYR A 73 -3.03 -3.77 13.32
CA TYR A 73 -2.03 -4.67 13.90
C TYR A 73 -1.07 -5.14 12.83
N LEU A 74 0.22 -4.98 13.11
CA LEU A 74 1.28 -5.40 12.20
C LEU A 74 1.85 -6.75 12.63
N PRO A 75 2.13 -7.68 11.70
CA PRO A 75 2.86 -8.90 12.03
C PRO A 75 4.21 -8.59 12.67
N LEU A 76 4.60 -9.33 13.70
CA LEU A 76 5.88 -9.14 14.36
C LEU A 76 7.06 -9.23 13.39
N ASP A 77 6.99 -10.14 12.43
CA ASP A 77 8.03 -10.32 11.40
C ASP A 77 8.24 -9.04 10.58
N VAL A 78 7.16 -8.36 10.21
CA VAL A 78 7.22 -7.10 9.46
C VAL A 78 7.88 -6.01 10.30
N VAL A 79 7.48 -5.89 11.56
CA VAL A 79 8.05 -4.89 12.46
C VAL A 79 9.54 -5.12 12.65
N ASN A 80 9.98 -6.35 12.91
CA ASN A 80 11.38 -6.68 13.10
C ASN A 80 12.21 -6.56 11.82
N THR A 81 11.64 -6.89 10.68
CA THR A 81 12.37 -6.85 9.41
C THR A 81 12.52 -5.44 8.85
N TYR A 82 11.49 -4.61 8.94
CA TYR A 82 11.43 -3.33 8.23
C TYR A 82 11.42 -2.09 9.11
N LEU A 83 10.95 -2.20 10.35
CA LEU A 83 10.72 -1.03 11.20
C LEU A 83 11.69 -0.94 12.38
N ASN A 84 11.70 -1.95 13.23
CA ASN A 84 12.48 -1.95 14.46
C ASN A 84 12.77 -3.37 14.94
N GLN A 85 14.04 -3.76 15.01
CA GLN A 85 14.49 -5.12 15.31
C GLN A 85 14.59 -5.43 16.81
N ARG A 86 14.04 -4.61 17.69
CA ARG A 86 14.19 -4.72 19.15
C ARG A 86 13.08 -5.50 19.84
N TYR A 87 12.16 -6.08 19.09
CA TYR A 87 11.05 -6.88 19.62
C TYR A 87 11.39 -8.35 19.63
N TYR A 88 11.21 -9.00 20.79
CA TYR A 88 11.44 -10.43 20.96
C TYR A 88 10.16 -11.11 21.46
N TRP A 89 9.78 -12.20 20.82
CA TRP A 89 8.66 -13.01 21.26
C TRP A 89 9.11 -14.04 22.29
N ASP A 90 8.59 -13.91 23.51
CA ASP A 90 8.74 -14.90 24.58
C ASP A 90 7.54 -15.85 24.56
N ALA A 91 7.70 -16.98 23.89
CA ALA A 91 6.64 -17.97 23.73
C ALA A 91 6.25 -18.65 25.05
N ALA A 92 7.19 -18.81 25.96
CA ALA A 92 6.95 -19.46 27.26
C ALA A 92 6.00 -18.64 28.14
N ASN A 93 6.18 -17.32 28.16
CA ASN A 93 5.36 -16.40 28.94
C ASN A 93 4.30 -15.66 28.12
N LYS A 94 4.21 -15.92 26.83
CA LYS A 94 3.31 -15.26 25.87
C LYS A 94 3.33 -13.75 25.99
N GLN A 95 4.51 -13.19 25.82
CA GLN A 95 4.73 -11.75 25.90
C GLN A 95 5.75 -11.29 24.88
N ILE A 96 5.68 -10.01 24.52
CA ILE A 96 6.74 -9.33 23.78
C ILE A 96 7.71 -8.68 24.75
N LEU A 97 8.99 -8.84 24.47
CA LEU A 97 10.07 -8.12 25.16
C LEU A 97 10.65 -7.09 24.23
N TYR A 98 10.67 -5.85 24.66
CA TYR A 98 11.30 -4.74 23.92
C TYR A 98 12.57 -4.32 24.63
N ALA A 99 13.69 -4.46 23.96
CA ALA A 99 15.01 -4.12 24.50
C ALA A 99 15.36 -2.65 24.24
N THR A 100 15.47 -1.87 25.31
CA THR A 100 16.07 -0.54 25.27
C THR A 100 17.53 -0.59 25.72
N PRO A 101 18.33 0.47 25.54
CA PRO A 101 19.71 0.49 26.04
C PRO A 101 19.84 0.30 27.58
N SER A 102 18.82 0.61 28.35
CA SER A 102 18.83 0.60 29.80
C SER A 102 17.94 -0.46 30.47
N GLU A 103 16.96 -0.97 29.75
CA GLU A 103 15.98 -1.90 30.33
C GLU A 103 15.30 -2.78 29.27
N VAL A 104 14.59 -3.80 29.74
CA VAL A 104 13.71 -4.62 28.91
C VAL A 104 12.28 -4.39 29.37
N ILE A 105 11.41 -3.96 28.44
CA ILE A 105 10.00 -3.71 28.69
C ILE A 105 9.19 -4.89 28.17
N SER A 106 8.27 -5.39 28.96
CA SER A 106 7.40 -6.51 28.56
C SER A 106 5.97 -6.05 28.30
N ALA A 107 5.33 -6.69 27.31
CA ALA A 107 3.92 -6.51 27.02
C ALA A 107 3.27 -7.88 26.82
N ALA A 108 2.28 -8.20 27.63
CA ALA A 108 1.57 -9.47 27.57
C ALA A 108 0.72 -9.55 26.29
N ALA A 109 0.75 -10.71 25.64
CA ALA A 109 -0.11 -10.99 24.50
C ALA A 109 -1.53 -11.34 24.97
N ALA A 110 -2.52 -10.77 24.28
CA ALA A 110 -3.92 -11.10 24.47
C ALA A 110 -4.42 -12.00 23.33
N SER A 111 -5.38 -12.85 23.61
CA SER A 111 -6.05 -13.67 22.61
C SER A 111 -7.09 -12.91 21.79
N GLU A 112 -7.42 -11.70 22.24
CA GLU A 112 -8.34 -10.79 21.56
C GLU A 112 -7.60 -9.50 21.16
N ALA A 113 -8.15 -8.77 20.19
CA ALA A 113 -7.61 -7.49 19.77
C ALA A 113 -7.57 -6.49 20.93
N GLY A 114 -6.39 -6.04 21.29
CA GLY A 114 -6.14 -5.15 22.41
C GLY A 114 -5.23 -3.98 22.04
N ASP A 115 -4.73 -3.27 23.06
CA ASP A 115 -3.95 -2.05 22.86
C ASP A 115 -2.48 -2.28 22.53
N GLN A 116 -1.95 -3.47 22.74
CA GLN A 116 -0.52 -3.75 22.57
C GLN A 116 -0.26 -4.96 21.67
N VAL A 117 -0.35 -6.16 22.19
CA VAL A 117 0.03 -7.40 21.51
C VAL A 117 -1.18 -8.31 21.34
N TRP A 118 -1.38 -8.80 20.13
CA TRP A 118 -2.47 -9.72 19.82
C TRP A 118 -1.89 -11.02 19.28
N LEU A 119 -2.16 -12.12 19.97
CA LEU A 119 -1.85 -13.48 19.52
C LEU A 119 -3.07 -14.09 18.84
N ARG A 120 -2.97 -14.31 17.53
CA ARG A 120 -4.04 -14.89 16.71
C ARG A 120 -3.48 -15.99 15.82
N ASP A 121 -4.08 -17.19 15.90
CA ASP A 121 -3.69 -18.34 15.06
C ASP A 121 -2.19 -18.65 15.12
N ASP A 122 -1.61 -18.65 16.33
CA ASP A 122 -0.19 -18.82 16.61
C ASP A 122 0.74 -17.76 15.98
N ARG A 123 0.19 -16.65 15.51
CA ARG A 123 0.94 -15.50 15.00
C ARG A 123 0.82 -14.31 15.94
N VAL A 124 1.92 -13.59 16.07
CA VAL A 124 2.02 -12.41 16.92
C VAL A 124 1.85 -11.16 16.09
N TYR A 125 0.92 -10.31 16.50
CA TYR A 125 0.66 -9.00 15.90
C TYR A 125 0.85 -7.90 16.93
N LEU A 126 1.45 -6.80 16.52
CA LEU A 126 1.66 -5.63 17.35
C LEU A 126 0.71 -4.51 16.92
N ASN A 127 0.01 -3.91 17.89
CA ASN A 127 -0.80 -2.73 17.62
C ASN A 127 0.10 -1.61 17.08
N LEU A 128 -0.33 -0.95 16.00
CA LEU A 128 0.43 0.12 15.38
C LEU A 128 0.77 1.25 16.37
N SER A 129 -0.18 1.64 17.22
CA SER A 129 0.05 2.66 18.26
C SER A 129 1.11 2.25 19.28
N TYR A 130 1.18 0.96 19.61
CA TYR A 130 2.22 0.41 20.48
C TYR A 130 3.60 0.50 19.82
N VAL A 131 3.70 0.17 18.54
CA VAL A 131 4.95 0.29 17.78
C VAL A 131 5.37 1.75 17.64
N GLN A 132 4.45 2.66 17.43
CA GLN A 132 4.71 4.10 17.31
C GLN A 132 5.25 4.74 18.59
N GLN A 133 5.06 4.12 19.75
CA GLN A 133 5.69 4.60 20.99
C GLN A 133 7.21 4.52 20.99
N TYR A 134 7.76 3.59 20.24
CA TYR A 134 9.20 3.30 20.19
C TYR A 134 9.85 3.53 18.84
N THR A 135 9.06 3.77 17.82
CA THR A 135 9.52 3.90 16.44
C THR A 135 8.80 5.07 15.77
N ASP A 136 9.57 5.99 15.21
CA ASP A 136 9.03 7.14 14.48
C ASP A 136 8.57 6.68 13.10
N ILE A 137 7.28 6.36 12.98
CA ILE A 137 6.64 5.94 11.75
C ILE A 137 5.31 6.66 11.55
N ASP A 138 5.08 7.11 10.34
CA ASP A 138 3.80 7.62 9.90
C ASP A 138 3.05 6.53 9.12
N ALA A 139 1.78 6.36 9.41
CA ALA A 139 0.90 5.44 8.70
C ALA A 139 -0.34 6.18 8.19
N TYR A 140 -0.71 5.89 6.95
CA TYR A 140 -1.84 6.51 6.26
C TYR A 140 -2.85 5.45 5.79
#